data_4e9368d6a52410f04cb5f555a2e4b5ea
#
_entry.id   4e9368d6a52410f04cb5f555a2e4b5ea
#
_cell.length_a   1.000
_cell.length_b   1.000
_cell.length_c   1.000
_cell.angle_alpha   90.00
_cell.angle_beta   90.00
_cell.angle_gamma   90.00
#
_symmetry.space_group_name_H-M   'P 1'
#
loop_
_entity.id
_entity.type
_entity.pdbx_description
1 polymer ?
#
loop_
_entity_poly.entity_id
_entity_poly.type
_entity_poly.pdbx_seq_one_letter_code
_entity_poly.pdbx_strand_id
1 'polypeptide(L)'
;MINGRKLGMLTAPFLLAGVLFPLVTAAQSSGSTPPQYGTLSNFDVFNDTGQETHGFEIELDGINPSQVTYEFGAPYERYGNPTVTAIPGGTLVTYASPYDAASKTWAAATPLAPNPITPTLGHACWTGGSPNYPTAGCEHFGLGLTGTPTNVVYNWLVADPAAPGNLIVANGPSVSVPAPAWNVQPAPPAAANQQPVVQAVVAAPDDQPDAQLGTAMWVKVYSTQSPSKADLGHLVPGDKEDPSQVETEWAILQPGAGGSLAAQLADQVQMGAKNVSIVKRYEYYAYTGAYDPENHEALPVSDDHPAPGDLGQMIGDQNVALNLPGGPAADV
;
A
#
# COMPACT_ATOMS: atom_id res chain seq x y z
N MET A 1 28.07 -84.14 23.22
CA MET A 1 29.21 -83.24 23.40
C MET A 1 29.19 -82.30 22.21
N ILE A 2 28.57 -81.10 22.30
CA ILE A 2 28.66 -80.08 21.32
C ILE A 2 28.65 -78.77 22.08
N ASN A 3 29.76 -78.03 21.99
CA ASN A 3 29.95 -76.68 22.59
C ASN A 3 29.21 -75.64 21.85
N GLY A 4 28.29 -74.97 22.52
CA GLY A 4 27.64 -73.76 22.04
C GLY A 4 28.43 -72.46 22.40
N ARG A 5 28.98 -71.76 21.44
CA ARG A 5 29.59 -70.47 21.62
C ARG A 5 28.45 -69.39 21.63
N LYS A 6 28.37 -68.65 22.72
CA LYS A 6 27.54 -67.42 22.84
C LYS A 6 28.26 -66.27 22.14
N LEU A 7 27.60 -65.69 21.15
CA LEU A 7 28.03 -64.51 20.48
C LEU A 7 27.50 -63.28 21.27
N GLY A 8 28.40 -62.54 21.87
CA GLY A 8 28.05 -61.31 22.58
C GLY A 8 27.80 -60.14 21.59
N MET A 9 26.61 -59.59 21.64
CA MET A 9 26.23 -58.42 20.88
C MET A 9 26.66 -57.18 21.67
N LEU A 10 27.68 -56.45 21.15
CA LEU A 10 28.04 -55.11 21.65
C LEU A 10 27.04 -54.10 21.05
N THR A 11 26.23 -53.52 21.89
CA THR A 11 25.42 -52.33 21.55
C THR A 11 26.24 -51.07 21.87
N ALA A 12 26.65 -50.34 20.84
CA ALA A 12 27.24 -49.01 20.97
C ALA A 12 26.12 -48.00 21.16
N PRO A 13 26.22 -47.07 22.13
CA PRO A 13 25.27 -45.97 22.22
C PRO A 13 25.58 -44.90 21.18
N PHE A 14 24.63 -44.63 20.28
CA PHE A 14 24.64 -43.48 19.42
C PHE A 14 24.34 -42.23 20.27
N LEU A 15 25.34 -41.39 20.52
CA LEU A 15 25.17 -40.06 21.03
C LEU A 15 24.63 -39.18 19.90
N LEU A 16 23.33 -38.87 19.94
CA LEU A 16 22.75 -37.81 19.12
C LEU A 16 23.18 -36.49 19.71
N ALA A 17 24.18 -35.82 19.12
CA ALA A 17 24.48 -34.44 19.41
C ALA A 17 23.37 -33.57 18.78
N GLY A 18 22.42 -33.16 19.60
CA GLY A 18 21.41 -32.21 19.23
C GLY A 18 22.09 -30.84 19.01
N VAL A 19 22.17 -30.40 17.76
CA VAL A 19 22.53 -29.03 17.40
C VAL A 19 21.35 -28.17 17.76
N LEU A 20 21.43 -27.50 18.90
CA LEU A 20 20.51 -26.39 19.25
C LEU A 20 20.81 -25.23 18.30
N PHE A 21 20.00 -25.06 17.26
CA PHE A 21 19.92 -23.78 16.55
C PHE A 21 19.23 -22.78 17.50
N PRO A 22 19.82 -21.61 17.75
CA PRO A 22 19.09 -20.56 18.42
C PRO A 22 17.94 -20.16 17.49
N LEU A 23 16.70 -20.36 17.95
CA LEU A 23 15.54 -19.68 17.40
C LEU A 23 15.80 -18.19 17.59
N VAL A 24 16.26 -17.52 16.54
CA VAL A 24 16.17 -16.08 16.44
C VAL A 24 14.68 -15.81 16.26
N THR A 25 13.98 -15.57 17.37
CA THR A 25 12.70 -14.89 17.34
C THR A 25 12.99 -13.50 16.78
N ALA A 26 12.73 -13.28 15.49
CA ALA A 26 12.56 -11.96 14.97
C ALA A 26 11.45 -11.33 15.82
N ALA A 27 11.82 -10.36 16.66
CA ALA A 27 10.84 -9.50 17.27
C ALA A 27 10.16 -8.79 16.10
N GLN A 28 8.90 -9.16 15.81
CA GLN A 28 8.05 -8.35 14.97
C GLN A 28 7.93 -7.00 15.69
N SER A 29 8.70 -6.03 15.22
CA SER A 29 8.40 -4.66 15.55
C SER A 29 7.04 -4.39 14.92
N SER A 30 6.05 -4.12 15.75
CA SER A 30 4.79 -3.51 15.34
C SER A 30 5.11 -2.10 14.83
N GLY A 31 5.71 -2.03 13.65
CA GLY A 31 6.02 -0.79 12.97
C GLY A 31 4.74 -0.21 12.41
N SER A 32 4.48 1.03 12.72
CA SER A 32 3.43 1.80 12.05
C SER A 32 3.78 1.92 10.57
N THR A 33 2.79 1.66 9.72
CA THR A 33 2.88 1.86 8.27
C THR A 33 3.30 3.29 7.97
N PRO A 34 4.33 3.56 7.11
CA PRO A 34 4.73 4.93 6.79
C PRO A 34 3.55 5.72 6.25
N PRO A 35 3.25 6.90 6.80
CA PRO A 35 2.14 7.71 6.35
C PRO A 35 2.33 8.16 4.92
N GLN A 36 1.37 7.82 4.09
CA GLN A 36 1.30 8.19 2.69
C GLN A 36 0.05 9.02 2.46
N TYR A 37 0.20 10.13 1.76
CA TYR A 37 -0.88 11.07 1.46
C TYR A 37 -0.91 11.34 -0.04
N GLY A 38 -2.05 11.12 -0.68
CA GLY A 38 -2.20 11.40 -2.10
C GLY A 38 -2.80 10.24 -2.90
N THR A 39 -2.58 10.30 -4.19
CA THR A 39 -2.93 9.25 -5.15
C THR A 39 -1.66 8.62 -5.69
N LEU A 40 -1.74 7.43 -6.30
CA LEU A 40 -0.56 6.82 -6.95
C LEU A 40 0.10 7.74 -7.98
N SER A 41 -0.67 8.64 -8.60
CA SER A 41 -0.14 9.62 -9.55
C SER A 41 0.47 10.87 -8.92
N ASN A 42 0.26 11.08 -7.61
CA ASN A 42 0.67 12.31 -6.93
C ASN A 42 0.57 12.12 -5.40
N PHE A 43 1.64 11.71 -4.73
CA PHE A 43 1.60 11.43 -3.29
C PHE A 43 2.90 11.79 -2.57
N ASP A 44 2.74 12.18 -1.30
CA ASP A 44 3.83 12.36 -0.36
C ASP A 44 3.93 11.13 0.56
N VAL A 45 5.15 10.71 0.87
CA VAL A 45 5.41 9.64 1.83
C VAL A 45 6.48 10.08 2.83
N PHE A 46 6.27 9.75 4.11
CA PHE A 46 7.15 10.15 5.20
C PHE A 46 8.05 9.01 5.66
N ASN A 47 9.31 9.35 5.96
CA ASN A 47 10.29 8.39 6.44
C ASN A 47 10.15 8.17 7.95
N ASP A 48 9.47 7.11 8.33
CA ASP A 48 9.31 6.66 9.72
C ASP A 48 10.13 5.39 10.04
N THR A 49 11.09 5.04 9.18
CA THR A 49 11.92 3.82 9.32
C THR A 49 12.88 3.84 10.52
N GLY A 50 13.02 4.97 11.20
CA GLY A 50 13.96 5.13 12.29
C GLY A 50 15.40 5.44 11.86
N GLN A 51 15.68 5.54 10.55
CA GLN A 51 17.00 5.84 9.98
C GLN A 51 16.88 6.64 8.68
N GLU A 52 17.96 7.26 8.24
CA GLU A 52 18.00 7.91 6.93
C GLU A 52 17.78 6.88 5.82
N THR A 53 16.99 7.25 4.81
CA THR A 53 16.74 6.41 3.63
C THR A 53 17.43 7.00 2.41
N HIS A 54 17.85 6.13 1.48
CA HIS A 54 18.60 6.52 0.29
C HIS A 54 17.87 6.11 -0.99
N GLY A 55 16.62 5.73 -0.88
CA GLY A 55 15.77 5.38 -2.02
C GLY A 55 14.37 4.97 -1.56
N PHE A 56 13.55 4.73 -2.55
CA PHE A 56 12.16 4.30 -2.38
C PHE A 56 11.77 3.37 -3.53
N GLU A 57 10.93 2.41 -3.28
CA GLU A 57 10.41 1.55 -4.34
C GLU A 57 8.89 1.42 -4.26
N ILE A 58 8.29 1.26 -5.43
CA ILE A 58 6.87 1.05 -5.62
C ILE A 58 6.70 -0.24 -6.42
N GLU A 59 6.13 -1.25 -5.81
CA GLU A 59 5.76 -2.49 -6.48
C GLU A 59 4.31 -2.40 -6.95
N LEU A 60 4.08 -2.74 -8.21
CA LEU A 60 2.79 -2.63 -8.89
C LEU A 60 2.37 -4.03 -9.38
N ASP A 61 1.50 -4.71 -8.63
CA ASP A 61 0.99 -6.01 -9.01
C ASP A 61 0.03 -5.92 -10.20
N GLY A 62 0.18 -6.85 -11.15
CA GLY A 62 -0.67 -6.90 -12.35
C GLY A 62 -0.34 -5.86 -13.43
N ILE A 63 0.69 -5.04 -13.25
CA ILE A 63 1.13 -4.01 -14.20
C ILE A 63 2.43 -4.44 -14.90
N ASN A 64 2.48 -4.35 -16.22
CA ASN A 64 3.72 -4.52 -16.99
C ASN A 64 4.48 -3.18 -17.08
N PRO A 65 5.81 -3.18 -17.22
CA PRO A 65 6.61 -1.94 -17.35
C PRO A 65 6.15 -0.99 -18.46
N SER A 66 5.63 -1.51 -19.58
CA SER A 66 5.12 -0.70 -20.69
C SER A 66 3.81 0.03 -20.37
N GLN A 67 3.16 -0.28 -19.27
CA GLN A 67 1.95 0.39 -18.80
C GLN A 67 2.27 1.55 -17.85
N VAL A 68 3.52 1.68 -17.40
CA VAL A 68 4.01 2.89 -16.70
C VAL A 68 4.33 3.93 -17.76
N THR A 69 3.60 5.03 -17.77
CA THR A 69 3.64 6.07 -18.83
C THR A 69 4.27 7.36 -18.39
N TYR A 70 4.39 7.54 -17.09
CA TYR A 70 4.96 8.71 -16.47
C TYR A 70 5.49 8.36 -15.09
N GLU A 71 6.62 8.94 -14.70
CA GLU A 71 7.18 8.91 -13.36
C GLU A 71 7.57 10.33 -12.92
N PHE A 72 7.17 10.72 -11.73
CA PHE A 72 7.67 11.95 -11.12
C PHE A 72 9.14 11.74 -10.75
N GLY A 73 10.02 12.66 -11.16
CA GLY A 73 11.46 12.49 -10.97
C GLY A 73 12.24 13.80 -11.11
N ALA A 74 13.49 13.69 -11.55
CA ALA A 74 14.38 14.84 -11.70
C ALA A 74 13.79 15.95 -12.59
N PRO A 75 14.01 17.23 -12.23
CA PRO A 75 14.92 17.72 -11.18
C PRO A 75 14.22 17.96 -9.83
N TYR A 76 13.02 17.50 -9.65
CA TYR A 76 12.13 17.87 -8.54
C TYR A 76 12.27 16.94 -7.34
N GLU A 77 12.70 15.73 -7.60
CA GLU A 77 12.78 14.63 -6.65
C GLU A 77 14.25 14.38 -6.26
N ARG A 78 14.49 13.97 -5.01
CA ARG A 78 15.82 13.89 -4.38
C ARG A 78 16.69 12.79 -4.97
N TYR A 79 16.10 11.66 -5.37
CA TYR A 79 16.83 10.47 -5.85
C TYR A 79 17.05 10.45 -7.37
N GLY A 80 16.46 11.40 -8.10
CA GLY A 80 16.53 11.46 -9.55
C GLY A 80 15.44 10.63 -10.24
N ASN A 81 15.65 10.30 -11.50
CA ASN A 81 14.70 9.49 -12.26
C ASN A 81 14.73 8.03 -11.80
N PRO A 82 13.58 7.38 -11.64
CA PRO A 82 13.53 5.98 -11.23
C PRO A 82 13.91 5.02 -12.34
N THR A 83 14.15 3.78 -11.97
CA THR A 83 14.20 2.64 -12.89
C THR A 83 12.91 1.85 -12.81
N VAL A 84 12.40 1.42 -13.97
CA VAL A 84 11.19 0.61 -14.10
C VAL A 84 11.59 -0.78 -14.55
N THR A 85 11.34 -1.79 -13.72
CA THR A 85 11.82 -3.16 -13.94
C THR A 85 10.66 -4.16 -13.83
N ALA A 86 10.62 -5.15 -14.73
CA ALA A 86 9.66 -6.25 -14.60
C ALA A 86 10.06 -7.17 -13.45
N ILE A 87 9.07 -7.56 -12.65
CA ILE A 87 9.19 -8.58 -11.61
C ILE A 87 8.13 -9.67 -11.85
N PRO A 88 8.24 -10.85 -11.19
CA PRO A 88 7.20 -11.85 -11.25
C PRO A 88 5.86 -11.29 -10.76
N GLY A 89 4.86 -11.27 -11.64
CA GLY A 89 3.51 -10.77 -11.32
C GLY A 89 3.29 -9.27 -11.47
N GLY A 90 4.34 -8.47 -11.75
CA GLY A 90 4.18 -7.02 -11.78
C GLY A 90 5.37 -6.22 -12.28
N THR A 91 5.45 -5.00 -11.79
CA THR A 91 6.51 -4.02 -12.10
C THR A 91 7.03 -3.40 -10.81
N LEU A 92 8.34 -3.25 -10.72
CA LEU A 92 9.01 -2.51 -9.66
C LEU A 92 9.54 -1.19 -10.21
N VAL A 93 9.16 -0.08 -9.58
CA VAL A 93 9.68 1.27 -9.84
C VAL A 93 10.58 1.65 -8.69
N THR A 94 11.88 1.84 -8.96
CA THR A 94 12.88 2.08 -7.92
C THR A 94 13.53 3.43 -8.09
N TYR A 95 13.40 4.27 -7.09
CA TYR A 95 14.14 5.51 -6.90
C TYR A 95 15.36 5.23 -6.02
N ALA A 96 16.55 5.53 -6.50
CA ALA A 96 17.78 5.20 -5.76
C ALA A 96 18.78 6.34 -5.85
N SER A 97 19.25 6.82 -4.70
CA SER A 97 20.34 7.78 -4.62
C SER A 97 21.61 7.19 -5.21
N PRO A 98 22.38 7.93 -6.04
CA PRO A 98 23.70 7.50 -6.46
C PRO A 98 24.66 7.35 -5.26
N TYR A 99 25.49 6.31 -5.30
CA TYR A 99 26.54 6.08 -4.32
C TYR A 99 27.92 6.38 -4.93
N ASP A 100 28.72 7.22 -4.28
CA ASP A 100 30.12 7.43 -4.64
C ASP A 100 31.01 6.47 -3.85
N ALA A 101 31.57 5.50 -4.55
CA ALA A 101 32.46 4.50 -3.96
C ALA A 101 33.80 5.09 -3.49
N ALA A 102 34.23 6.23 -4.03
CA ALA A 102 35.49 6.88 -3.63
C ALA A 102 35.37 7.60 -2.30
N SER A 103 34.30 8.36 -2.11
CA SER A 103 33.99 9.06 -0.86
C SER A 103 33.21 8.19 0.13
N LYS A 104 32.64 7.06 -0.32
CA LYS A 104 31.74 6.17 0.42
C LYS A 104 30.49 6.89 0.93
N THR A 105 29.93 7.77 0.11
CA THR A 105 28.75 8.58 0.47
C THR A 105 27.64 8.42 -0.55
N TRP A 106 26.41 8.53 -0.09
CA TRP A 106 25.23 8.67 -0.92
C TRP A 106 25.05 10.13 -1.33
N ALA A 107 24.65 10.36 -2.57
CA ALA A 107 24.42 11.72 -3.09
C ALA A 107 23.23 12.41 -2.41
N ALA A 108 22.25 11.65 -1.97
CA ALA A 108 21.05 12.13 -1.33
C ALA A 108 20.57 11.16 -0.24
N ALA A 109 19.88 11.72 0.75
CA ALA A 109 19.20 10.98 1.81
C ALA A 109 17.95 11.71 2.24
N THR A 110 16.88 10.95 2.55
CA THR A 110 15.69 11.48 3.19
C THR A 110 15.86 11.32 4.70
N PRO A 111 15.87 12.42 5.46
CA PRO A 111 15.98 12.36 6.91
C PRO A 111 14.74 11.72 7.54
N LEU A 112 14.81 11.43 8.83
CA LEU A 112 13.66 10.97 9.60
C LEU A 112 12.54 11.99 9.61
N ALA A 113 11.32 11.52 9.47
CA ALA A 113 10.14 12.36 9.65
C ALA A 113 10.01 12.85 11.10
N PRO A 114 9.46 14.06 11.31
CA PRO A 114 9.13 14.53 12.64
C PRO A 114 8.03 13.67 13.27
N ASN A 115 8.03 13.56 14.57
CA ASN A 115 6.96 12.91 15.31
C ASN A 115 6.26 13.91 16.24
N PRO A 116 4.96 14.20 16.10
CA PRO A 116 4.03 13.59 15.14
C PRO A 116 4.23 14.08 13.70
N ILE A 117 3.89 13.21 12.73
CA ILE A 117 3.84 13.57 11.32
C ILE A 117 2.61 14.46 11.09
N THR A 118 2.80 15.54 10.34
CA THR A 118 1.69 16.40 9.91
C THR A 118 1.25 15.96 8.51
N PRO A 119 -0.01 15.54 8.31
CA PRO A 119 -0.54 15.20 7.00
C PRO A 119 -0.38 16.32 5.98
N THR A 120 -0.08 15.97 4.73
CA THR A 120 -0.03 16.89 3.60
C THR A 120 -1.25 16.71 2.69
N LEU A 121 -1.32 17.52 1.64
CA LEU A 121 -2.29 17.35 0.56
C LEU A 121 -1.75 16.46 -0.59
N GLY A 122 -0.66 15.70 -0.34
CA GLY A 122 -0.07 14.81 -1.33
C GLY A 122 0.86 15.48 -2.34
N HIS A 123 1.19 16.76 -2.19
CA HIS A 123 2.06 17.49 -3.13
C HIS A 123 2.93 18.54 -2.44
N ALA A 124 3.53 18.20 -1.30
CA ALA A 124 4.36 19.11 -0.51
C ALA A 124 5.85 18.72 -0.48
N CYS A 125 6.17 17.44 -0.63
CA CYS A 125 7.50 16.88 -0.32
C CYS A 125 8.43 16.84 -1.55
N TRP A 126 8.60 17.97 -2.22
CA TRP A 126 9.48 18.13 -3.40
C TRP A 126 10.11 19.52 -3.45
N THR A 127 11.09 19.75 -4.31
CA THR A 127 11.91 20.98 -4.39
C THR A 127 11.11 22.26 -4.59
N GLY A 128 9.97 22.21 -5.26
CA GLY A 128 9.06 23.34 -5.47
C GLY A 128 7.86 23.37 -4.53
N GLY A 129 7.72 22.36 -3.68
CA GLY A 129 6.61 22.23 -2.74
C GLY A 129 6.81 23.03 -1.45
N SER A 130 6.89 22.36 -0.32
CA SER A 130 7.11 23.03 0.96
C SER A 130 8.55 23.57 1.09
N PRO A 131 8.74 24.80 1.60
CA PRO A 131 10.08 25.34 1.89
C PRO A 131 10.85 24.50 2.93
N ASN A 132 10.15 23.69 3.73
CA ASN A 132 10.76 22.81 4.73
C ASN A 132 11.13 21.44 4.15
N TYR A 133 10.87 21.18 2.89
CA TYR A 133 11.13 19.88 2.25
C TYR A 133 12.53 19.29 2.54
N PRO A 134 13.64 20.06 2.52
CA PRO A 134 14.96 19.48 2.77
C PRO A 134 15.11 18.75 4.10
N THR A 135 14.31 19.12 5.10
CA THR A 135 14.35 18.58 6.48
C THR A 135 13.04 17.95 6.91
N ALA A 136 12.06 17.87 6.02
CA ALA A 136 10.70 17.41 6.37
C ALA A 136 10.62 15.90 6.61
N GLY A 137 11.64 15.14 6.21
CA GLY A 137 11.63 13.69 6.35
C GLY A 137 10.59 13.02 5.45
N CYS A 138 10.32 13.59 4.28
CA CYS A 138 9.38 13.06 3.32
C CYS A 138 9.88 13.23 1.88
N GLU A 139 9.29 12.46 0.96
CA GLU A 139 9.48 12.54 -0.49
C GLU A 139 8.12 12.58 -1.18
N HIS A 140 8.13 13.13 -2.39
CA HIS A 140 6.99 13.16 -3.29
C HIS A 140 7.24 12.23 -4.46
N PHE A 141 6.27 11.36 -4.76
CA PHE A 141 6.31 10.46 -5.89
C PHE A 141 5.01 10.52 -6.69
N GLY A 142 5.04 9.98 -7.90
CA GLY A 142 3.86 9.88 -8.74
C GLY A 142 4.11 9.01 -9.97
N LEU A 143 3.15 8.17 -10.31
CA LEU A 143 3.19 7.30 -11.48
C LEU A 143 1.94 7.47 -12.34
N GLY A 144 2.12 7.64 -13.63
CA GLY A 144 1.04 7.53 -14.62
C GLY A 144 0.95 6.10 -15.14
N LEU A 145 -0.24 5.51 -15.14
CA LEU A 145 -0.46 4.14 -15.58
C LEU A 145 -1.57 4.07 -16.63
N THR A 146 -1.43 3.15 -17.61
CA THR A 146 -2.51 2.78 -18.55
C THR A 146 -3.34 1.59 -18.07
N GLY A 147 -3.01 1.00 -16.93
CA GLY A 147 -3.73 -0.10 -16.28
C GLY A 147 -3.98 0.21 -14.81
N THR A 148 -4.79 -0.61 -14.17
CA THR A 148 -5.04 -0.54 -12.73
C THR A 148 -4.27 -1.67 -12.06
N PRO A 149 -3.34 -1.39 -11.13
CA PRO A 149 -2.67 -2.42 -10.36
C PRO A 149 -3.68 -3.16 -9.47
N THR A 150 -3.45 -4.41 -9.19
CA THR A 150 -4.25 -5.19 -8.23
C THR A 150 -3.84 -4.92 -6.80
N ASN A 151 -2.58 -4.55 -6.60
CA ASN A 151 -2.03 -4.11 -5.32
C ASN A 151 -0.84 -3.17 -5.56
N VAL A 152 -0.53 -2.31 -4.59
CA VAL A 152 0.64 -1.43 -4.62
C VAL A 152 1.36 -1.55 -3.29
N VAL A 153 2.66 -1.87 -3.33
CA VAL A 153 3.52 -1.93 -2.15
C VAL A 153 4.56 -0.82 -2.20
N TYR A 154 4.76 -0.15 -1.09
CA TYR A 154 5.68 0.97 -0.96
C TYR A 154 6.73 0.66 0.09
N ASN A 155 8.01 0.75 -0.29
CA ASN A 155 9.13 0.47 0.60
C ASN A 155 10.17 1.58 0.59
N TRP A 156 10.59 2.01 1.76
CA TRP A 156 11.81 2.79 1.90
C TRP A 156 13.04 1.90 1.71
N LEU A 157 14.08 2.46 1.08
CA LEU A 157 15.36 1.79 0.88
C LEU A 157 16.45 2.44 1.72
N VAL A 158 17.20 1.60 2.42
CA VAL A 158 18.31 2.00 3.28
C VAL A 158 19.62 1.40 2.80
N ALA A 159 20.73 1.97 3.22
CA ALA A 159 22.04 1.43 2.90
C ALA A 159 22.20 0.00 3.45
N ASP A 160 22.68 -0.92 2.63
CA ASP A 160 23.02 -2.27 3.06
C ASP A 160 24.30 -2.23 3.91
N PRO A 161 24.25 -2.56 5.23
CA PRO A 161 25.43 -2.55 6.08
C PRO A 161 26.44 -3.64 5.72
N ALA A 162 26.02 -4.69 5.00
CA ALA A 162 26.88 -5.78 4.57
C ALA A 162 27.53 -5.54 3.21
N ALA A 163 26.96 -4.66 2.37
CA ALA A 163 27.42 -4.40 1.01
C ALA A 163 27.36 -2.90 0.69
N PRO A 164 28.41 -2.12 1.02
CA PRO A 164 28.45 -0.67 0.77
C PRO A 164 28.13 -0.30 -0.67
N GLY A 165 27.21 0.63 -0.87
CA GLY A 165 26.70 1.05 -2.16
C GLY A 165 25.47 0.29 -2.66
N ASN A 166 25.05 -0.75 -1.97
CA ASN A 166 23.79 -1.42 -2.21
C ASN A 166 22.69 -0.86 -1.29
N LEU A 167 21.46 -0.98 -1.75
CA LEU A 167 20.26 -0.66 -0.99
C LEU A 167 19.50 -1.95 -0.67
N ILE A 168 18.87 -1.96 0.49
CA ILE A 168 17.94 -3.00 0.92
C ILE A 168 16.65 -2.35 1.41
N VAL A 169 15.55 -3.08 1.37
CA VAL A 169 14.30 -2.63 1.98
C VAL A 169 14.53 -2.39 3.46
N ALA A 170 14.09 -1.23 3.93
CA ALA A 170 14.19 -0.90 5.36
C ALA A 170 13.47 -1.97 6.18
N ASN A 171 14.07 -2.34 7.32
CA ASN A 171 13.43 -3.24 8.30
C ASN A 171 12.27 -2.51 9.04
N GLY A 172 11.48 -1.80 8.28
CA GLY A 172 10.28 -1.13 8.71
C GLY A 172 9.08 -1.72 7.97
N PRO A 173 7.86 -1.34 8.33
CA PRO A 173 6.71 -1.84 7.61
C PRO A 173 6.75 -1.35 6.16
N SER A 174 6.61 -2.29 5.22
CA SER A 174 6.18 -1.95 3.88
C SER A 174 4.73 -1.47 3.95
N VAL A 175 4.40 -0.43 3.19
CA VAL A 175 3.00 0.00 3.03
C VAL A 175 2.42 -0.78 1.88
N SER A 176 1.46 -1.63 2.17
CA SER A 176 0.62 -2.24 1.14
C SER A 176 -0.74 -1.54 1.15
N VAL A 177 -1.04 -0.84 0.07
CA VAL A 177 -2.29 -0.09 -0.04
C VAL A 177 -3.19 -0.77 -1.06
N PRO A 178 -4.41 -1.19 -0.65
CA PRO A 178 -5.35 -1.79 -1.58
C PRO A 178 -5.63 -0.87 -2.77
N ALA A 179 -5.49 -1.38 -3.98
CA ALA A 179 -5.79 -0.63 -5.20
C ALA A 179 -7.25 -0.89 -5.62
N PRO A 180 -8.12 0.13 -5.65
CA PRO A 180 -9.51 -0.04 -6.08
C PRO A 180 -9.60 -0.43 -7.55
N ALA A 181 -10.42 -1.45 -7.86
CA ALA A 181 -10.74 -1.88 -9.21
C ALA A 181 -12.20 -1.54 -9.57
N TRP A 182 -12.43 -1.13 -10.81
CA TRP A 182 -13.76 -0.81 -11.30
C TRP A 182 -14.37 -1.95 -12.10
N ASN A 183 -15.66 -2.25 -11.81
CA ASN A 183 -16.50 -3.11 -12.62
C ASN A 183 -17.73 -2.32 -13.09
N VAL A 184 -17.89 -2.18 -14.40
CA VAL A 184 -19.01 -1.46 -15.00
C VAL A 184 -19.96 -2.45 -15.63
N GLN A 185 -21.17 -2.55 -15.10
CA GLN A 185 -22.24 -3.34 -15.70
C GLN A 185 -23.08 -2.41 -16.59
N PRO A 186 -23.00 -2.54 -17.94
CA PRO A 186 -23.80 -1.73 -18.85
C PRO A 186 -25.27 -2.02 -18.64
N ALA A 187 -26.12 -1.02 -18.91
CA ALA A 187 -27.55 -1.21 -18.90
C ALA A 187 -27.96 -2.28 -19.92
N PRO A 188 -28.92 -3.17 -19.60
CA PRO A 188 -29.42 -4.16 -20.54
C PRO A 188 -29.96 -3.50 -21.81
N PRO A 189 -29.74 -4.08 -22.99
CA PRO A 189 -30.21 -3.49 -24.28
C PRO A 189 -31.71 -3.19 -24.33
N ALA A 190 -32.52 -3.95 -23.59
CA ALA A 190 -33.99 -3.77 -23.51
C ALA A 190 -34.39 -2.58 -22.60
N ALA A 191 -33.46 -1.98 -21.89
CA ALA A 191 -33.69 -0.92 -20.91
C ALA A 191 -32.82 0.32 -21.22
N ALA A 192 -32.96 0.83 -22.47
CA ALA A 192 -32.14 1.96 -22.97
C ALA A 192 -32.19 3.24 -22.13
N ASN A 193 -33.09 3.33 -21.17
CA ASN A 193 -33.20 4.46 -20.22
C ASN A 193 -32.59 4.17 -18.86
N GLN A 194 -32.07 2.97 -18.62
CA GLN A 194 -31.36 2.64 -17.38
C GLN A 194 -29.88 3.07 -17.51
N GLN A 195 -29.36 3.57 -16.41
CA GLN A 195 -27.95 3.91 -16.32
C GLN A 195 -27.12 2.67 -15.96
N PRO A 196 -25.83 2.65 -16.29
CA PRO A 196 -24.94 1.56 -15.88
C PRO A 196 -24.82 1.48 -14.36
N VAL A 197 -24.63 0.27 -13.84
CA VAL A 197 -24.23 0.03 -12.47
C VAL A 197 -22.70 -0.03 -12.41
N VAL A 198 -22.12 0.73 -11.53
CA VAL A 198 -20.68 0.82 -11.35
C VAL A 198 -20.34 0.24 -9.96
N GLN A 199 -19.41 -0.67 -9.91
CA GLN A 199 -18.90 -1.26 -8.68
C GLN A 199 -17.42 -0.94 -8.54
N ALA A 200 -17.03 -0.36 -7.42
CA ALA A 200 -15.64 -0.27 -7.00
C ALA A 200 -15.36 -1.42 -6.02
N VAL A 201 -14.26 -2.09 -6.23
CA VAL A 201 -13.83 -3.22 -5.40
C VAL A 201 -12.45 -2.92 -4.85
N VAL A 202 -12.31 -2.98 -3.54
CA VAL A 202 -11.05 -2.87 -2.80
C VAL A 202 -10.84 -4.18 -2.07
N ALA A 203 -9.73 -4.86 -2.31
CA ALA A 203 -9.37 -6.07 -1.62
C ALA A 203 -8.24 -5.80 -0.62
N ALA A 204 -8.32 -6.38 0.57
CA ALA A 204 -7.20 -6.34 1.51
C ALA A 204 -5.98 -7.03 0.87
N PRO A 205 -4.77 -6.46 1.00
CA PRO A 205 -3.56 -7.10 0.52
C PRO A 205 -3.37 -8.46 1.19
N ASP A 206 -3.00 -9.47 0.41
CA ASP A 206 -2.72 -10.81 0.93
C ASP A 206 -1.22 -10.94 1.17
N ASP A 207 -0.77 -10.62 2.38
CA ASP A 207 0.63 -10.60 2.78
C ASP A 207 1.00 -11.66 3.85
N GLN A 208 0.11 -12.64 4.11
CA GLN A 208 0.30 -13.55 5.23
C GLN A 208 0.73 -14.97 4.85
N PRO A 209 1.72 -15.54 5.56
CA PRO A 209 1.98 -16.98 5.51
C PRO A 209 0.91 -17.76 6.28
N ASP A 210 0.47 -18.82 5.67
CA ASP A 210 -0.32 -19.97 6.11
C ASP A 210 -0.81 -20.01 7.57
N ALA A 211 -2.07 -19.78 7.82
CA ALA A 211 -2.85 -20.10 9.03
C ALA A 211 -3.23 -18.96 9.98
N GLN A 212 -2.77 -17.74 9.80
CA GLN A 212 -3.29 -16.59 10.55
C GLN A 212 -3.84 -15.53 9.59
N LEU A 213 -4.89 -14.86 10.02
CA LEU A 213 -5.42 -13.72 9.29
C LEU A 213 -4.44 -12.55 9.35
N GLY A 214 -4.34 -11.77 8.28
CA GLY A 214 -3.45 -10.62 8.20
C GLY A 214 -3.88 -9.47 9.12
N THR A 215 -3.11 -8.39 9.10
CA THR A 215 -3.42 -7.20 9.89
C THR A 215 -4.67 -6.51 9.35
N ALA A 216 -5.63 -6.25 10.23
CA ALA A 216 -6.86 -5.55 9.87
C ALA A 216 -6.64 -4.04 9.70
N MET A 217 -7.46 -3.43 8.88
CA MET A 217 -7.51 -1.98 8.70
C MET A 217 -8.94 -1.47 8.58
N TRP A 218 -9.20 -0.28 9.09
CA TRP A 218 -10.43 0.44 8.83
C TRP A 218 -10.34 1.19 7.51
N VAL A 219 -11.42 1.17 6.75
CA VAL A 219 -11.57 1.91 5.50
C VAL A 219 -12.76 2.84 5.61
N LYS A 220 -12.53 4.12 5.36
CA LYS A 220 -13.58 5.13 5.24
C LYS A 220 -13.77 5.44 3.77
N VAL A 221 -15.01 5.32 3.29
CA VAL A 221 -15.34 5.48 1.88
C VAL A 221 -16.15 6.75 1.68
N TYR A 222 -15.71 7.56 0.72
CA TYR A 222 -16.45 8.71 0.20
C TYR A 222 -16.78 8.47 -1.26
N SER A 223 -17.92 8.93 -1.73
CA SER A 223 -18.23 8.86 -3.15
C SER A 223 -18.96 10.09 -3.64
N THR A 224 -18.65 10.47 -4.88
CA THR A 224 -19.22 11.63 -5.57
C THR A 224 -19.52 11.28 -7.01
N GLN A 225 -20.64 11.73 -7.52
CA GLN A 225 -20.99 11.63 -8.93
C GLN A 225 -21.04 13.02 -9.54
N SER A 226 -20.52 13.17 -10.76
CA SER A 226 -20.49 14.47 -11.47
C SER A 226 -21.04 14.37 -12.89
N PRO A 227 -21.72 15.41 -13.38
CA PRO A 227 -22.12 15.54 -14.77
C PRO A 227 -20.96 15.91 -15.70
N SER A 228 -19.79 16.23 -15.16
CA SER A 228 -18.55 16.49 -15.88
C SER A 228 -17.55 15.36 -15.67
N LYS A 229 -16.58 15.22 -16.58
CA LYS A 229 -15.47 14.26 -16.38
C LYS A 229 -14.61 14.69 -15.20
N ALA A 230 -14.23 13.73 -14.39
CA ALA A 230 -13.30 13.93 -13.32
C ALA A 230 -11.88 14.10 -13.88
N ASP A 231 -11.16 15.06 -13.34
CA ASP A 231 -9.74 15.27 -13.58
C ASP A 231 -8.97 14.72 -12.36
N LEU A 232 -8.19 13.68 -12.57
CA LEU A 232 -7.41 13.04 -11.51
C LEU A 232 -6.35 13.97 -10.91
N GLY A 233 -5.89 14.97 -11.67
CA GLY A 233 -4.95 15.98 -11.17
C GLY A 233 -5.54 16.90 -10.09
N HIS A 234 -6.85 16.97 -9.99
CA HIS A 234 -7.56 17.75 -8.97
C HIS A 234 -8.11 16.91 -7.81
N LEU A 235 -7.95 15.59 -7.85
CA LEU A 235 -8.39 14.70 -6.78
C LEU A 235 -7.31 14.58 -5.70
N VAL A 236 -6.88 15.72 -5.16
CA VAL A 236 -5.87 15.74 -4.11
C VAL A 236 -6.53 15.42 -2.76
N PRO A 237 -5.94 14.53 -1.94
CA PRO A 237 -6.44 14.25 -0.59
C PRO A 237 -6.60 15.54 0.22
N GLY A 238 -7.73 15.66 0.89
CA GLY A 238 -8.00 16.80 1.76
C GLY A 238 -8.47 18.06 1.04
N ASP A 239 -8.75 18.03 -0.26
CA ASP A 239 -9.49 19.11 -0.92
C ASP A 239 -10.91 19.15 -0.34
N LYS A 240 -11.09 20.04 0.64
CA LYS A 240 -12.37 20.22 1.34
C LYS A 240 -13.36 21.07 0.54
N GLU A 241 -12.96 21.52 -0.62
CA GLU A 241 -13.77 22.44 -1.44
C GLU A 241 -14.72 21.71 -2.38
N ASP A 242 -14.68 20.35 -2.43
CA ASP A 242 -15.71 19.60 -3.12
C ASP A 242 -16.89 19.30 -2.17
N PRO A 243 -17.94 20.14 -2.17
CA PRO A 243 -19.10 19.92 -1.30
C PRO A 243 -19.94 18.71 -1.70
N SER A 244 -19.56 18.02 -2.77
CA SER A 244 -20.27 16.87 -3.32
C SER A 244 -19.76 15.52 -2.81
N GLN A 245 -18.66 15.48 -2.05
CA GLN A 245 -18.20 14.25 -1.40
C GLN A 245 -19.18 13.85 -0.31
N VAL A 246 -19.77 12.68 -0.45
CA VAL A 246 -20.67 12.09 0.53
C VAL A 246 -19.95 10.92 1.18
N GLU A 247 -19.82 10.96 2.50
CA GLU A 247 -19.36 9.78 3.24
C GLU A 247 -20.39 8.66 3.04
N THR A 248 -19.93 7.52 2.53
CA THR A 248 -20.83 6.40 2.24
C THR A 248 -20.86 5.41 3.39
N GLU A 249 -19.68 5.01 3.89
CA GLU A 249 -19.58 4.01 4.95
C GLU A 249 -18.18 3.91 5.53
N TRP A 250 -18.09 3.23 6.68
CA TRP A 250 -16.89 2.62 7.19
C TRP A 250 -16.95 1.11 6.96
N ALA A 251 -15.84 0.49 6.72
CA ALA A 251 -15.70 -0.95 6.64
C ALA A 251 -14.38 -1.39 7.27
N ILE A 252 -14.33 -2.61 7.76
CA ILE A 252 -13.07 -3.22 8.19
C ILE A 252 -12.64 -4.27 7.18
N LEU A 253 -11.39 -4.18 6.75
CA LEU A 253 -10.75 -5.14 5.85
C LEU A 253 -9.69 -5.90 6.60
N GLN A 254 -9.64 -7.23 6.40
CA GLN A 254 -8.59 -8.08 6.92
C GLN A 254 -8.24 -9.17 5.91
N PRO A 255 -6.96 -9.36 5.55
CA PRO A 255 -6.54 -10.44 4.66
C PRO A 255 -6.97 -11.80 5.19
N GLY A 256 -7.54 -12.64 4.33
CA GLY A 256 -7.99 -13.99 4.68
C GLY A 256 -9.31 -14.06 5.47
N ALA A 257 -9.88 -12.94 5.90
CA ALA A 257 -11.11 -12.93 6.67
C ALA A 257 -12.35 -13.29 5.83
N GLY A 258 -13.41 -13.69 6.54
CA GLY A 258 -14.73 -13.98 5.97
C GLY A 258 -15.84 -13.55 6.94
N GLY A 259 -17.08 -13.76 6.57
CA GLY A 259 -18.22 -13.40 7.44
C GLY A 259 -18.49 -11.90 7.47
N SER A 260 -18.56 -11.29 8.67
CA SER A 260 -18.76 -9.84 8.85
C SER A 260 -17.51 -9.04 8.55
N LEU A 261 -16.32 -9.61 8.75
CA LEU A 261 -15.06 -9.03 8.32
C LEU A 261 -14.83 -9.36 6.85
N ALA A 262 -14.39 -8.39 6.09
CA ALA A 262 -14.22 -8.53 4.65
C ALA A 262 -12.74 -8.61 4.27
N ALA A 263 -12.38 -9.58 3.42
CA ALA A 263 -11.15 -9.51 2.63
C ALA A 263 -11.32 -8.59 1.42
N GLN A 264 -12.54 -8.18 1.12
CA GLN A 264 -12.86 -7.36 -0.04
C GLN A 264 -14.07 -6.47 0.23
N LEU A 265 -13.91 -5.17 0.07
CA LEU A 265 -15.01 -4.21 0.06
C LEU A 265 -15.49 -4.03 -1.38
N ALA A 266 -16.79 -4.23 -1.61
CA ALA A 266 -17.43 -4.03 -2.91
C ALA A 266 -18.63 -3.12 -2.74
N ASP A 267 -18.52 -1.89 -3.25
CA ASP A 267 -19.55 -0.87 -3.17
C ASP A 267 -20.14 -0.62 -4.57
N GLN A 268 -21.45 -0.85 -4.72
CA GLN A 268 -22.18 -0.68 -5.96
C GLN A 268 -22.94 0.65 -5.96
N VAL A 269 -22.76 1.42 -7.01
CA VAL A 269 -23.44 2.70 -7.19
C VAL A 269 -24.20 2.71 -8.52
N GLN A 270 -25.49 3.02 -8.44
CA GLN A 270 -26.30 3.33 -9.61
C GLN A 270 -25.99 4.75 -10.06
N MET A 271 -25.42 4.89 -11.27
CA MET A 271 -25.12 6.22 -11.80
C MET A 271 -26.39 7.03 -12.03
N GLY A 272 -26.38 8.29 -11.63
CA GLY A 272 -27.45 9.24 -11.93
C GLY A 272 -27.52 9.56 -13.43
N ALA A 273 -28.73 9.79 -13.95
CA ALA A 273 -29.01 9.92 -15.38
C ALA A 273 -28.23 11.05 -16.11
N LYS A 274 -27.71 12.02 -15.38
CA LYS A 274 -26.92 13.14 -15.92
C LYS A 274 -25.43 13.04 -15.58
N ASN A 275 -25.03 12.04 -14.78
CA ASN A 275 -23.67 11.92 -14.35
C ASN A 275 -22.85 11.07 -15.32
N VAL A 276 -21.64 11.51 -15.60
CA VAL A 276 -20.70 10.86 -16.53
C VAL A 276 -19.41 10.43 -15.82
N SER A 277 -19.23 10.82 -14.58
CA SER A 277 -18.11 10.35 -13.77
C SER A 277 -18.52 10.03 -12.35
N ILE A 278 -17.79 9.14 -11.73
CA ILE A 278 -17.82 8.84 -10.32
C ILE A 278 -16.40 8.90 -9.78
N VAL A 279 -16.26 9.55 -8.64
CA VAL A 279 -15.01 9.63 -7.88
C VAL A 279 -15.25 8.97 -6.55
N LYS A 280 -14.32 8.12 -6.15
CA LYS A 280 -14.29 7.54 -4.81
C LYS A 280 -12.97 7.87 -4.14
N ARG A 281 -13.03 8.18 -2.85
CA ARG A 281 -11.89 8.33 -1.97
C ARG A 281 -11.98 7.27 -0.89
N TYR A 282 -10.88 6.57 -0.68
CA TYR A 282 -10.69 5.57 0.36
C TYR A 282 -9.62 6.09 1.31
N GLU A 283 -9.96 6.22 2.58
CA GLU A 283 -9.03 6.53 3.65
C GLU A 283 -8.80 5.27 4.47
N TYR A 284 -7.56 4.84 4.62
CA TYR A 284 -7.17 3.64 5.35
C TYR A 284 -6.61 4.03 6.71
N TYR A 285 -7.06 3.34 7.75
CA TYR A 285 -6.65 3.58 9.13
C TYR A 285 -6.20 2.27 9.76
N ALA A 286 -5.16 2.33 10.59
CA ALA A 286 -4.73 1.19 11.37
C ALA A 286 -5.87 0.72 12.30
N TYR A 287 -6.09 -0.58 12.35
CA TYR A 287 -6.95 -1.17 13.38
C TYR A 287 -6.13 -1.33 14.66
N THR A 288 -6.62 -0.80 15.77
CA THR A 288 -5.96 -0.84 17.09
C THR A 288 -6.78 -1.57 18.14
N GLY A 289 -7.88 -2.21 17.73
CA GLY A 289 -8.73 -3.01 18.59
C GLY A 289 -8.14 -4.38 18.93
N ALA A 290 -8.95 -5.22 19.54
CA ALA A 290 -8.57 -6.55 19.96
C ALA A 290 -8.52 -7.53 18.78
N TYR A 291 -7.63 -8.51 18.85
CA TYR A 291 -7.56 -9.64 17.94
C TYR A 291 -7.81 -10.94 18.68
N ASP A 292 -8.42 -11.91 17.99
CA ASP A 292 -8.52 -13.28 18.48
C ASP A 292 -7.11 -13.89 18.60
N PRO A 293 -6.74 -14.46 19.76
CA PRO A 293 -5.39 -14.98 19.96
C PRO A 293 -5.10 -16.29 19.21
N GLU A 294 -6.11 -16.99 18.67
CA GLU A 294 -5.93 -18.27 17.99
C GLU A 294 -5.68 -18.09 16.50
N ASN A 295 -6.44 -17.22 15.83
CA ASN A 295 -6.40 -17.05 14.38
C ASN A 295 -6.06 -15.63 13.93
N HIS A 296 -5.82 -14.69 14.86
CA HIS A 296 -5.55 -13.28 14.60
C HIS A 296 -6.71 -12.56 13.90
N GLU A 297 -7.96 -13.04 14.06
CA GLU A 297 -9.13 -12.33 13.55
C GLU A 297 -9.37 -11.05 14.36
N ALA A 298 -9.60 -9.93 13.68
CA ALA A 298 -9.96 -8.67 14.34
C ALA A 298 -11.34 -8.80 15.00
N LEU A 299 -11.45 -8.29 16.22
CA LEU A 299 -12.67 -8.31 17.01
C LEU A 299 -13.19 -6.87 17.25
N PRO A 300 -13.67 -6.17 16.20
CA PRO A 300 -14.19 -4.82 16.36
C PRO A 300 -15.45 -4.82 17.24
N VAL A 301 -15.66 -3.74 17.97
CA VAL A 301 -16.90 -3.54 18.74
C VAL A 301 -18.12 -3.41 17.81
N SER A 302 -17.90 -2.89 16.61
CA SER A 302 -18.88 -2.77 15.53
C SER A 302 -18.13 -2.93 14.20
N ASP A 303 -18.77 -3.54 13.20
CA ASP A 303 -18.19 -3.81 11.87
C ASP A 303 -18.50 -2.69 10.86
N ASP A 304 -19.40 -1.77 11.22
CA ASP A 304 -19.85 -0.67 10.35
C ASP A 304 -19.32 0.72 10.74
N HIS A 305 -18.61 0.82 11.87
CA HIS A 305 -17.90 2.03 12.28
C HIS A 305 -16.91 1.75 13.41
N PRO A 306 -15.77 2.45 13.43
CA PRO A 306 -14.77 2.25 14.49
C PRO A 306 -15.28 2.78 15.84
N ALA A 307 -15.12 1.95 16.87
CA ALA A 307 -15.36 2.37 18.25
C ALA A 307 -14.15 3.16 18.80
N PRO A 308 -14.33 3.93 19.88
CA PRO A 308 -13.21 4.55 20.58
C PRO A 308 -12.15 3.51 20.99
N GLY A 309 -10.94 3.62 20.48
CA GLY A 309 -9.85 2.68 20.72
C GLY A 309 -9.61 1.66 19.61
N ASP A 310 -10.55 1.47 18.67
CA ASP A 310 -10.39 0.58 17.53
C ASP A 310 -9.78 1.29 16.31
N LEU A 311 -9.88 2.62 16.26
CA LEU A 311 -9.35 3.44 15.19
C LEU A 311 -7.97 3.98 15.54
N GLY A 312 -6.97 3.54 14.80
CA GLY A 312 -5.61 4.05 14.86
C GLY A 312 -5.37 5.26 13.96
N GLN A 313 -4.13 5.52 13.67
CA GLN A 313 -3.75 6.60 12.74
C GLN A 313 -4.15 6.25 11.30
N MET A 314 -4.32 7.29 10.49
CA MET A 314 -4.46 7.14 9.05
C MET A 314 -3.14 6.60 8.47
N ILE A 315 -3.24 5.50 7.72
CA ILE A 315 -2.08 4.82 7.12
C ILE A 315 -1.95 5.09 5.63
N GLY A 316 -2.97 5.67 5.02
CA GLY A 316 -2.93 6.09 3.62
C GLY A 316 -4.30 6.50 3.13
N ASP A 317 -4.35 7.02 1.92
CA ASP A 317 -5.59 7.25 1.20
C ASP A 317 -5.39 7.05 -0.30
N GLN A 318 -6.49 6.77 -0.99
CA GLN A 318 -6.51 6.70 -2.45
C GLN A 318 -7.76 7.35 -3.01
N ASN A 319 -7.58 8.14 -4.07
CA ASN A 319 -8.68 8.63 -4.90
C ASN A 319 -8.68 7.87 -6.21
N VAL A 320 -9.86 7.46 -6.64
CA VAL A 320 -10.05 6.82 -7.95
C VAL A 320 -11.24 7.47 -8.65
N ALA A 321 -11.13 7.63 -9.96
CA ALA A 321 -12.21 8.16 -10.77
C ALA A 321 -12.49 7.23 -11.95
N LEU A 322 -13.76 7.12 -12.29
CA LEU A 322 -14.22 6.47 -13.50
C LEU A 322 -14.99 7.47 -14.35
N ASN A 323 -14.53 7.70 -15.57
CA ASN A 323 -15.24 8.48 -16.57
C ASN A 323 -15.97 7.55 -17.51
N LEU A 324 -17.30 7.60 -17.52
CA LEU A 324 -18.12 6.77 -18.39
C LEU A 324 -18.10 7.26 -19.85
N PRO A 325 -18.17 6.34 -20.83
CA PRO A 325 -18.33 6.72 -22.24
C PRO A 325 -19.60 7.55 -22.47
N GLY A 326 -19.50 8.63 -23.24
CA GLY A 326 -20.62 9.48 -23.62
C GLY A 326 -20.66 10.88 -23.02
N GLY A 327 -19.80 11.18 -22.06
CA GLY A 327 -19.57 12.57 -21.64
C GLY A 327 -18.81 13.37 -22.71
N PRO A 328 -18.86 14.73 -22.68
CA PRO A 328 -18.03 15.55 -23.57
C PRO A 328 -16.57 15.14 -23.43
N ALA A 329 -15.88 14.98 -24.57
CA ALA A 329 -14.48 14.59 -24.58
C ALA A 329 -13.66 15.61 -23.78
N ALA A 330 -13.24 15.23 -22.59
CA ALA A 330 -12.12 15.87 -21.92
C ALA A 330 -10.89 15.02 -22.26
N ASP A 331 -9.86 15.68 -22.73
CA ASP A 331 -8.56 15.07 -22.94
C ASP A 331 -8.07 14.52 -21.59
N VAL A 332 -7.67 13.24 -21.62
CA VAL A 332 -7.01 12.55 -20.53
C VAL A 332 -5.53 12.85 -20.61
#